data_d08c8669f8185f2c3e520d8a63b086f5
#
_entry.id   d08c8669f8185f2c3e520d8a63b086f5
#
_cell.length_a   1.000
_cell.length_b   1.000
_cell.length_c   1.000
_cell.angle_alpha   90.00
_cell.angle_beta   90.00
_cell.angle_gamma   90.00
#
_symmetry.space_group_name_H-M   'P 1'
#
loop_
_entity.id
_entity.type
_entity.pdbx_description
1 polymer ?
#
loop_
_entity_poly.entity_id
_entity_poly.type
_entity_poly.pdbx_seq_one_letter_code
_entity_poly.pdbx_strand_id
1 'polypeptide(L)'
;MSFTREDMTKYIMLSAEGGASYWAEVGFPGGVDEDFLPISTIRIKDNDPDGVGQDNEAVFTVEEFAKIVDDYAANAPAKLKGLSDFQNRFRESWLSGDYDRVDYDHETADLIAQWALFDGNIVYG
;
A
#
# COMPACT_ATOMS: atom_id res chain seq x y z
N MET A 1 23.17 -0.04 -7.25
CA MET A 1 22.34 0.95 -6.56
C MET A 1 21.34 0.25 -5.68
N SER A 2 21.24 0.69 -4.44
CA SER A 2 20.30 0.11 -3.49
C SER A 2 19.03 0.95 -3.43
N PHE A 3 17.87 0.27 -3.35
CA PHE A 3 16.61 0.94 -3.08
C PHE A 3 16.53 1.37 -1.62
N THR A 4 16.02 2.57 -1.39
CA THR A 4 15.70 3.05 -0.06
C THR A 4 14.28 2.62 0.32
N ARG A 5 13.93 2.80 1.59
CA ARG A 5 12.55 2.63 2.07
C ARG A 5 11.59 3.53 1.30
N GLU A 6 11.99 4.78 1.06
CA GLU A 6 11.19 5.73 0.29
C GLU A 6 10.97 5.27 -1.15
N ASP A 7 12.04 4.81 -1.83
CA ASP A 7 11.93 4.30 -3.20
C ASP A 7 10.93 3.16 -3.28
N MET A 8 11.05 2.19 -2.40
CA MET A 8 10.18 1.01 -2.42
C MET A 8 8.73 1.37 -2.06
N THR A 9 8.54 2.34 -1.16
CA THR A 9 7.21 2.86 -0.85
C THR A 9 6.53 3.42 -2.10
N LYS A 10 7.25 4.15 -2.93
CA LYS A 10 6.70 4.71 -4.18
C LYS A 10 6.26 3.61 -5.16
N TYR A 11 7.01 2.53 -5.27
CA TYR A 11 6.62 1.39 -6.10
C TYR A 11 5.36 0.71 -5.58
N ILE A 12 5.22 0.58 -4.27
CA ILE A 12 4.01 0.01 -3.67
C ILE A 12 2.81 0.93 -3.92
N MET A 13 2.98 2.24 -3.80
CA MET A 13 1.94 3.22 -4.11
C MET A 13 1.47 3.10 -5.56
N LEU A 14 2.40 2.98 -6.50
CA LEU A 14 2.07 2.79 -7.90
C LEU A 14 1.32 1.47 -8.13
N SER A 15 1.75 0.41 -7.49
CA SER A 15 1.09 -0.90 -7.59
C SER A 15 -0.33 -0.88 -7.02
N ALA A 16 -0.59 -0.05 -6.02
CA ALA A 16 -1.92 0.10 -5.43
C ALA A 16 -2.94 0.65 -6.42
N GLU A 17 -2.51 1.49 -7.36
CA GLU A 17 -3.40 2.01 -8.41
C GLU A 17 -4.09 0.88 -9.17
N GLY A 18 -3.34 -0.16 -9.56
CA GLY A 18 -3.91 -1.32 -10.22
C GLY A 18 -4.55 -2.30 -9.25
N GLY A 19 -3.88 -2.60 -8.14
CA GLY A 19 -4.32 -3.62 -7.19
C GLY A 19 -5.62 -3.29 -6.46
N ALA A 20 -5.85 -2.03 -6.17
CA ALA A 20 -7.05 -1.59 -5.44
C ALA A 20 -8.16 -1.09 -6.37
N SER A 21 -7.99 -1.14 -7.68
CA SER A 21 -8.92 -0.54 -8.64
C SER A 21 -10.34 -1.09 -8.59
N TYR A 22 -10.54 -2.29 -8.08
CA TYR A 22 -11.87 -2.90 -8.00
C TYR A 22 -12.75 -2.28 -6.90
N TRP A 23 -12.16 -1.59 -5.93
CA TRP A 23 -12.93 -0.94 -4.86
C TRP A 23 -12.55 0.54 -4.69
N ALA A 24 -11.44 1.00 -5.24
CA ALA A 24 -10.91 2.33 -4.97
C ALA A 24 -10.52 3.07 -6.24
N GLU A 25 -10.62 4.38 -6.16
CA GLU A 25 -9.98 5.31 -7.07
C GLU A 25 -8.67 5.75 -6.43
N VAL A 26 -7.56 5.48 -7.10
CA VAL A 26 -6.23 5.83 -6.60
C VAL A 26 -5.60 6.83 -7.55
N GLY A 27 -5.09 7.92 -6.99
CA GLY A 27 -4.43 8.95 -7.77
C GLY A 27 -3.21 9.50 -7.06
N PHE A 28 -2.45 10.30 -7.78
CA PHE A 28 -1.22 10.90 -7.27
C PHE A 28 -1.30 12.42 -7.44
N PRO A 29 -1.96 13.13 -6.50
CA PRO A 29 -2.23 14.56 -6.65
C PRO A 29 -0.97 15.44 -6.72
N GLY A 30 0.14 14.96 -6.18
CA GLY A 30 1.43 15.65 -6.31
C GLY A 30 2.13 15.43 -7.64
N GLY A 31 1.50 14.67 -8.55
CA GLY A 31 2.09 14.31 -9.84
C GLY A 31 2.99 13.08 -9.77
N VAL A 32 3.47 12.69 -10.94
CA VAL A 32 4.40 11.56 -11.10
C VAL A 32 5.67 12.04 -11.79
N ASP A 33 6.76 11.30 -11.56
CA ASP A 33 8.03 11.59 -12.20
C ASP A 33 8.10 10.94 -13.61
N GLU A 34 9.27 10.98 -14.23
CA GLU A 34 9.47 10.42 -15.58
C GLU A 34 9.30 8.90 -15.63
N ASP A 35 9.38 8.21 -14.49
CA ASP A 35 9.18 6.76 -14.38
C ASP A 35 7.76 6.42 -13.91
N PHE A 36 6.86 7.40 -13.90
CA PHE A 36 5.47 7.29 -13.44
C PHE A 36 5.31 7.00 -11.95
N LEU A 37 6.37 7.17 -11.15
CA LEU A 37 6.30 7.02 -9.71
C LEU A 37 5.75 8.29 -9.07
N PRO A 38 4.95 8.17 -7.99
CA PRO A 38 4.43 9.35 -7.32
C PRO A 38 5.58 10.20 -6.75
N ILE A 39 5.47 11.51 -6.94
CA ILE A 39 6.49 12.45 -6.46
C ILE A 39 6.37 12.63 -4.94
N SER A 40 5.16 12.84 -4.44
CA SER A 40 4.99 13.22 -3.05
C SER A 40 3.82 12.57 -2.32
N THR A 41 2.73 12.23 -3.02
CA THR A 41 1.47 11.83 -2.36
C THR A 41 0.72 10.76 -3.12
N ILE A 42 -0.10 10.00 -2.37
CA ILE A 42 -1.12 9.11 -2.91
C ILE A 42 -2.48 9.51 -2.32
N ARG A 43 -3.51 9.52 -3.16
CA ARG A 43 -4.90 9.70 -2.74
C ARG A 43 -5.65 8.40 -2.97
N ILE A 44 -6.35 7.95 -1.95
CA ILE A 44 -7.16 6.73 -2.00
C ILE A 44 -8.58 7.11 -1.64
N LYS A 45 -9.52 6.77 -2.51
CA LYS A 45 -10.94 7.02 -2.29
C LYS A 45 -11.73 5.73 -2.47
N ASP A 46 -12.52 5.37 -1.48
CA ASP A 46 -13.44 4.24 -1.58
C ASP A 46 -14.51 4.57 -2.61
N ASN A 47 -14.59 3.76 -3.65
CA ASN A 47 -15.46 4.00 -4.79
C ASN A 47 -16.44 2.86 -5.03
N ASP A 48 -16.52 1.90 -4.11
CA ASP A 48 -17.47 0.79 -4.21
C ASP A 48 -18.86 1.29 -3.78
N PRO A 49 -19.84 1.32 -4.69
CA PRO A 49 -21.18 1.85 -4.37
C PRO A 49 -21.93 1.03 -3.32
N ASP A 50 -21.58 -0.25 -3.17
CA ASP A 50 -22.18 -1.15 -2.17
C ASP A 50 -21.25 -1.35 -0.97
N GLY A 51 -20.15 -0.62 -0.92
CA GLY A 51 -19.11 -0.81 0.08
C GLY A 51 -19.37 -0.08 1.38
N VAL A 52 -18.74 -0.60 2.42
CA VAL A 52 -18.66 0.05 3.73
C VAL A 52 -17.65 1.19 3.63
N GLY A 53 -18.00 2.39 4.01
CA GLY A 53 -17.08 3.52 3.95
C GLY A 53 -17.01 4.18 2.58
N GLN A 54 -18.08 4.12 1.83
CA GLN A 54 -18.23 4.66 0.48
C GLN A 54 -17.68 6.08 0.29
N ASP A 55 -17.76 6.90 1.32
CA ASP A 55 -17.29 8.29 1.27
C ASP A 55 -15.87 8.47 1.83
N ASN A 56 -15.22 7.38 2.23
CA ASN A 56 -13.88 7.47 2.76
C ASN A 56 -12.87 7.86 1.68
N GLU A 57 -12.06 8.83 2.03
CA GLU A 57 -11.02 9.36 1.16
C GLU A 57 -9.88 9.88 2.03
N ALA A 58 -8.65 9.61 1.63
CA ALA A 58 -7.49 10.14 2.33
C ALA A 58 -6.34 10.36 1.36
N VAL A 59 -5.48 11.31 1.72
CA VAL A 59 -4.24 11.60 1.00
C VAL A 59 -3.09 11.38 1.98
N PHE A 60 -2.09 10.63 1.53
CA PHE A 60 -0.90 10.32 2.33
C PHE A 60 0.34 10.79 1.60
N THR A 61 1.27 11.38 2.33
CA THR A 61 2.62 11.61 1.79
C THR A 61 3.35 10.28 1.68
N VAL A 62 4.46 10.26 0.95
CA VAL A 62 5.31 9.06 0.87
C VAL A 62 5.75 8.62 2.27
N GLU A 63 6.16 9.57 3.12
CA GLU A 63 6.58 9.25 4.49
C GLU A 63 5.44 8.67 5.33
N GLU A 64 4.25 9.24 5.24
CA GLU A 64 3.08 8.72 5.94
C GLU A 64 2.72 7.33 5.46
N PHE A 65 2.75 7.10 4.14
CA PHE A 65 2.44 5.81 3.57
C PHE A 65 3.50 4.76 3.95
N ALA A 66 4.77 5.16 4.00
CA ALA A 66 5.84 4.27 4.46
C ALA A 66 5.61 3.80 5.90
N LYS A 67 5.13 4.67 6.77
CA LYS A 67 4.76 4.29 8.15
C LYS A 67 3.59 3.32 8.18
N ILE A 68 2.66 3.47 7.24
CA ILE A 68 1.54 2.53 7.10
C ILE A 68 2.05 1.16 6.66
N VAL A 69 3.01 1.12 5.73
CA VAL A 69 3.65 -0.15 5.33
C VAL A 69 4.39 -0.79 6.51
N ASP A 70 5.09 0.02 7.32
CA ASP A 70 5.74 -0.48 8.54
C ASP A 70 4.72 -1.14 9.47
N ASP A 71 3.58 -0.48 9.69
CA ASP A 71 2.54 -1.00 10.57
C ASP A 71 1.91 -2.28 10.01
N TYR A 72 1.61 -2.31 8.71
CA TYR A 72 1.13 -3.51 8.03
C TYR A 72 2.12 -4.66 8.20
N ALA A 73 3.39 -4.42 7.91
CA ALA A 73 4.42 -5.46 7.98
C ALA A 73 4.55 -6.05 9.39
N ALA A 74 4.45 -5.21 10.41
CA ALA A 74 4.58 -5.64 11.80
C ALA A 74 3.32 -6.33 12.35
N ASN A 75 2.14 -5.86 11.96
CA ASN A 75 0.89 -6.21 12.65
C ASN A 75 -0.10 -7.05 11.83
N ALA A 76 0.10 -7.21 10.54
CA ALA A 76 -0.83 -7.97 9.70
C ALA A 76 -1.10 -9.40 10.19
N PRO A 77 -0.10 -10.17 10.67
CA PRO A 77 -0.38 -11.53 11.15
C PRO A 77 -1.32 -11.60 12.34
N ALA A 78 -1.40 -10.54 13.15
CA ALA A 78 -2.30 -10.50 14.29
C ALA A 78 -3.76 -10.28 13.88
N LYS A 79 -3.99 -9.68 12.71
CA LYS A 79 -5.32 -9.33 12.21
C LYS A 79 -5.79 -10.18 11.04
N LEU A 80 -4.87 -10.68 10.22
CA LEU A 80 -5.16 -11.40 9.00
C LEU A 80 -4.73 -12.85 9.13
N LYS A 81 -5.65 -13.78 8.87
CA LYS A 81 -5.36 -15.20 8.84
C LYS A 81 -5.04 -15.61 7.41
N GLY A 82 -4.13 -16.56 7.24
CA GLY A 82 -3.85 -17.15 5.94
C GLY A 82 -3.03 -16.26 5.02
N LEU A 83 -2.14 -15.45 5.57
CA LEU A 83 -1.16 -14.73 4.75
C LEU A 83 -0.33 -15.75 3.95
N SER A 84 -0.18 -15.49 2.65
CA SER A 84 0.61 -16.36 1.79
C SER A 84 2.10 -16.28 2.13
N ASP A 85 2.86 -17.26 1.64
CA ASP A 85 4.33 -17.23 1.79
C ASP A 85 4.92 -16.00 1.15
N PHE A 86 4.36 -15.56 0.01
CA PHE A 86 4.80 -14.33 -0.65
C PHE A 86 4.58 -13.11 0.24
N GLN A 87 3.41 -12.99 0.84
CA GLN A 87 3.07 -11.87 1.73
C GLN A 87 3.95 -11.87 2.98
N ASN A 88 4.26 -13.04 3.53
CA ASN A 88 5.16 -13.14 4.67
C ASN A 88 6.61 -12.79 4.29
N ARG A 89 7.07 -13.20 3.10
CA ARG A 89 8.40 -12.79 2.62
C ARG A 89 8.50 -11.28 2.43
N PHE A 90 7.44 -10.66 1.90
CA PHE A 90 7.37 -9.21 1.80
C PHE A 90 7.57 -8.56 3.16
N ARG A 91 6.80 -9.00 4.15
CA ARG A 91 6.88 -8.45 5.50
C ARG A 91 8.27 -8.59 6.11
N GLU A 92 8.85 -9.78 6.01
CA GLU A 92 10.18 -10.05 6.54
C GLU A 92 11.25 -9.18 5.89
N SER A 93 11.22 -9.07 4.57
CA SER A 93 12.18 -8.23 3.83
C SER A 93 12.02 -6.76 4.20
N TRP A 94 10.78 -6.29 4.28
CA TRP A 94 10.53 -4.90 4.67
C TRP A 94 11.05 -4.60 6.07
N LEU A 95 10.72 -5.47 7.04
CA LEU A 95 11.12 -5.27 8.44
C LEU A 95 12.63 -5.39 8.65
N SER A 96 13.31 -6.18 7.82
CA SER A 96 14.77 -6.31 7.90
C SER A 96 15.53 -5.10 7.39
N GLY A 97 14.84 -4.22 6.65
CA GLY A 97 15.48 -3.05 6.03
C GLY A 97 16.20 -3.35 4.72
N ASP A 98 16.08 -4.56 4.21
CA ASP A 98 16.69 -4.95 2.93
C ASP A 98 15.71 -4.69 1.79
N TYR A 99 15.57 -3.42 1.42
CA TYR A 99 14.59 -2.98 0.45
C TYR A 99 14.87 -3.47 -0.98
N ASP A 100 16.11 -3.87 -1.27
CA ASP A 100 16.46 -4.46 -2.56
C ASP A 100 15.83 -5.85 -2.76
N ARG A 101 15.46 -6.51 -1.66
CA ARG A 101 14.85 -7.84 -1.69
C ARG A 101 13.35 -7.84 -1.48
N VAL A 102 12.75 -6.66 -1.34
CA VAL A 102 11.32 -6.56 -1.16
C VAL A 102 10.63 -6.89 -2.48
N ASP A 103 9.83 -7.96 -2.47
CA ASP A 103 8.94 -8.31 -3.56
C ASP A 103 7.52 -7.96 -3.17
N TYR A 104 6.83 -7.26 -4.05
CA TYR A 104 5.44 -6.88 -3.83
C TYR A 104 4.63 -7.21 -5.10
N ASP A 105 3.34 -7.37 -4.92
CA ASP A 105 2.41 -7.56 -6.02
C ASP A 105 1.17 -6.69 -5.82
N HIS A 106 0.26 -6.74 -6.77
CA HIS A 106 -0.98 -5.96 -6.69
C HIS A 106 -1.85 -6.36 -5.49
N GLU A 107 -1.83 -7.63 -5.11
CA GLU A 107 -2.59 -8.10 -3.95
C GLU A 107 -2.04 -7.53 -2.65
N THR A 108 -0.72 -7.54 -2.48
CA THR A 108 -0.08 -6.94 -1.31
C THR A 108 -0.33 -5.43 -1.27
N ALA A 109 -0.21 -4.76 -2.41
CA ALA A 109 -0.46 -3.32 -2.50
C ALA A 109 -1.93 -2.99 -2.18
N ASP A 110 -2.87 -3.83 -2.62
CA ASP A 110 -4.29 -3.69 -2.27
C ASP A 110 -4.50 -3.77 -0.76
N LEU A 111 -3.95 -4.78 -0.11
CA LEU A 111 -4.07 -4.94 1.34
C LEU A 111 -3.49 -3.73 2.09
N ILE A 112 -2.36 -3.21 1.63
CA ILE A 112 -1.75 -2.03 2.23
C ILE A 112 -2.63 -0.79 2.02
N ALA A 113 -3.22 -0.64 0.84
CA ALA A 113 -4.14 0.47 0.57
C ALA A 113 -5.38 0.42 1.49
N GLN A 114 -5.95 -0.76 1.70
CA GLN A 114 -7.05 -0.92 2.64
C GLN A 114 -6.61 -0.63 4.07
N TRP A 115 -5.44 -1.12 4.45
CA TRP A 115 -4.86 -0.87 5.76
C TRP A 115 -4.71 0.63 6.01
N ALA A 116 -4.30 1.37 4.98
CA ALA A 116 -4.15 2.82 5.05
C ALA A 116 -5.49 3.52 5.23
N LEU A 117 -6.46 3.21 4.37
CA LEU A 117 -7.73 3.93 4.35
C LEU A 117 -8.66 3.53 5.50
N PHE A 118 -8.63 2.28 5.91
CA PHE A 118 -9.53 1.73 6.91
C PHE A 118 -8.87 1.50 8.27
N ASP A 119 -7.77 2.19 8.51
CA ASP A 119 -7.09 2.25 9.81
C ASP A 119 -6.72 0.85 10.35
N GLY A 120 -6.07 0.06 9.51
CA GLY A 120 -5.60 -1.26 9.87
C GLY A 120 -6.64 -2.37 9.75
N ASN A 121 -7.68 -2.15 8.96
CA ASN A 121 -8.70 -3.17 8.70
C ASN A 121 -8.76 -3.51 7.22
N ILE A 122 -9.10 -4.76 6.92
CA ILE A 122 -9.34 -5.21 5.54
C ILE A 122 -10.84 -5.35 5.36
N VAL A 123 -11.39 -4.57 4.44
CA VAL A 123 -12.84 -4.45 4.22
C VAL A 123 -13.27 -5.23 2.98
N TYR A 124 -12.44 -5.22 1.95
CA TYR A 124 -12.73 -5.88 0.67
C TYR A 124 -11.79 -7.06 0.46
N GLY A 125 -12.31 -8.09 -0.06
CA GLY A 125 -11.47 -9.24 -0.22
C GLY A 125 -11.69 -10.07 -1.40
#